data_e3ecac9756ae5974245b70a6d0dcd537
#
_entry.id   e3ecac9756ae5974245b70a6d0dcd537
#
_cell.length_a   1.000
_cell.length_b   1.000
_cell.length_c   1.000
_cell.angle_alpha   90.00
_cell.angle_beta   90.00
_cell.angle_gamma   90.00
#
_symmetry.space_group_name_H-M   'P 1'
#
loop_
_entity.id
_entity.type
_entity.pdbx_description
1 polymer ?
#
loop_
_entity_poly.entity_id
_entity_poly.type
_entity_poly.pdbx_seq_one_letter_code
_entity_poly.pdbx_strand_id
1 'polypeptide(L)'
;ISHNKTLAAQLHGEFKEFFPKNAVEYFVSYYDYYQPEAYVPSTDTYIEKDSDINDEIEKLRHSATAALFERRDVVIVASVSCIYGLGSPFDYENQMLSLRPGMEKSRQDILRKLVDIQYTRNDMVLERGSFRVRGDVIDIFPAGANNPVRIELFGDEIESIKEMNQVTGEILGMRSHVAVYPATHYVTSPENLEKAMGTIDRELEERVKWFQDRGKLLEAQRIEQRTRYDMEMLREIGTCKGIENYSRHLNGLPPGTRPYTLIDYFPEDFIIMIDESHVMLPQLRAMYAGDRSRKQSLVDYGFRLPSALDNRPLQFQEWEGLVNRIMYVSATPAAYEKENSGGITAEQVIRPTGLLDPEIEVRPTENQIDDLIGEINSAVEKGGKAFVTTLTKKMSESLTDYLTGAGIRTRYLHSEIDTLERLEIIRDLRLGEFDVLVGINLLREGLDIPEVQLVAILDADKEGFLRTETSLIQTIGRAARNVDGKVVMYGDRMRPGVAEISNKSTMKSMV
;
A
#
# COMPACT_ATOMS: atom_id res chain seq x y z
N ILE A 1 -3.14 5.55 8.15
CA ILE A 1 -2.10 5.22 7.15
C ILE A 1 -1.02 4.39 7.82
N SER A 2 -0.59 3.29 7.19
CA SER A 2 0.45 2.39 7.66
C SER A 2 1.60 2.31 6.64
N HIS A 3 2.83 2.12 7.12
CA HIS A 3 4.04 2.21 6.31
C HIS A 3 4.30 0.98 5.42
N ASN A 4 3.59 -0.13 5.62
CA ASN A 4 3.71 -1.32 4.77
C ASN A 4 2.37 -2.06 4.58
N LYS A 5 2.29 -2.94 3.57
CA LYS A 5 1.07 -3.70 3.23
C LYS A 5 0.67 -4.68 4.33
N THR A 6 1.62 -5.33 4.99
CA THR A 6 1.36 -6.37 6.01
C THR A 6 0.68 -5.77 7.24
N LEU A 7 1.22 -4.67 7.76
CA LEU A 7 0.60 -3.96 8.88
C LEU A 7 -0.75 -3.37 8.50
N ALA A 8 -0.87 -2.80 7.29
CA ALA A 8 -2.14 -2.32 6.79
C ALA A 8 -3.20 -3.44 6.70
N ALA A 9 -2.83 -4.64 6.26
CA ALA A 9 -3.74 -5.79 6.20
C ALA A 9 -4.19 -6.23 7.60
N GLN A 10 -3.27 -6.28 8.56
CA GLN A 10 -3.59 -6.59 9.96
C GLN A 10 -4.58 -5.57 10.54
N LEU A 11 -4.29 -4.27 10.44
CA LEU A 11 -5.18 -3.21 10.93
C LEU A 11 -6.55 -3.24 10.25
N HIS A 12 -6.61 -3.52 8.95
CA HIS A 12 -7.86 -3.67 8.23
C HIS A 12 -8.70 -4.84 8.79
N GLY A 13 -8.07 -5.99 9.06
CA GLY A 13 -8.74 -7.13 9.68
C GLY A 13 -9.30 -6.79 11.07
N GLU A 14 -8.48 -6.21 11.93
CA GLU A 14 -8.86 -5.80 13.29
C GLU A 14 -10.00 -4.75 13.28
N PHE A 15 -9.92 -3.74 12.42
CA PHE A 15 -10.98 -2.73 12.32
C PHE A 15 -12.30 -3.30 11.79
N LYS A 16 -12.27 -4.31 10.91
CA LYS A 16 -13.48 -5.02 10.50
C LYS A 16 -14.18 -5.73 11.67
N GLU A 17 -13.41 -6.28 12.61
CA GLU A 17 -13.96 -6.89 13.81
C GLU A 17 -14.52 -5.84 14.78
N PHE A 18 -13.83 -4.72 14.96
CA PHE A 18 -14.27 -3.64 15.86
C PHE A 18 -15.44 -2.83 15.30
N PHE A 19 -15.52 -2.68 13.98
CA PHE A 19 -16.54 -1.91 13.28
C PHE A 19 -17.33 -2.74 12.27
N PRO A 20 -18.04 -3.80 12.70
CA PRO A 20 -18.67 -4.76 11.78
C PRO A 20 -19.82 -4.20 10.94
N LYS A 21 -20.34 -3.02 11.28
CA LYS A 21 -21.44 -2.34 10.57
C LYS A 21 -20.96 -1.17 9.70
N ASN A 22 -19.72 -0.75 9.88
CA ASN A 22 -19.12 0.36 9.14
C ASN A 22 -18.46 -0.14 7.84
N ALA A 23 -18.23 0.77 6.90
CA ALA A 23 -17.42 0.47 5.73
C ALA A 23 -15.94 0.54 6.12
N VAL A 24 -15.33 -0.60 6.39
CA VAL A 24 -13.90 -0.72 6.63
C VAL A 24 -13.24 -1.19 5.34
N GLU A 25 -12.49 -0.31 4.73
CA GLU A 25 -11.94 -0.46 3.39
C GLU A 25 -10.40 -0.52 3.40
N TYR A 26 -9.84 -1.10 2.33
CA TYR A 26 -8.40 -1.32 2.20
C TYR A 26 -7.86 -0.66 0.94
N PHE A 27 -6.84 0.20 1.07
CA PHE A 27 -6.27 0.93 -0.04
C PHE A 27 -4.74 0.90 -0.01
N VAL A 28 -4.17 -0.10 -0.68
CA VAL A 28 -2.72 -0.25 -0.82
C VAL A 28 -2.31 -0.34 -2.28
N SER A 29 -1.02 -0.46 -2.58
CA SER A 29 -0.55 -0.72 -3.94
C SER A 29 -1.11 -2.06 -4.44
N TYR A 30 -1.75 -2.07 -5.60
CA TYR A 30 -2.35 -3.26 -6.22
C TYR A 30 -1.35 -4.12 -7.01
N TYR A 31 -0.08 -3.75 -7.01
CA TYR A 31 0.96 -4.55 -7.65
C TYR A 31 1.48 -5.63 -6.70
N ASP A 32 1.45 -6.89 -7.14
CA ASP A 32 2.18 -7.98 -6.50
C ASP A 32 3.65 -7.93 -6.90
N TYR A 33 3.91 -7.64 -8.17
CA TYR A 33 5.22 -7.31 -8.70
C TYR A 33 5.16 -5.96 -9.41
N TYR A 34 6.17 -5.12 -9.22
CA TYR A 34 6.25 -3.82 -9.87
C TYR A 34 7.69 -3.45 -10.21
N GLN A 35 7.99 -3.44 -11.50
CA GLN A 35 9.18 -2.85 -12.07
C GLN A 35 8.80 -1.53 -12.74
N PRO A 36 9.16 -0.38 -12.18
CA PRO A 36 8.84 0.91 -12.78
C PRO A 36 9.58 1.10 -14.10
N GLU A 37 8.94 1.78 -15.04
CA GLU A 37 9.61 2.26 -16.25
C GLU A 37 10.80 3.14 -15.87
N ALA A 38 11.97 2.88 -16.45
CA ALA A 38 13.18 3.64 -16.18
C ALA A 38 14.11 3.67 -17.38
N TYR A 39 14.98 4.66 -17.43
CA TYR A 39 16.07 4.72 -18.38
C TYR A 39 17.39 5.01 -17.67
N VAL A 40 18.41 4.21 -17.96
CA VAL A 40 19.75 4.33 -17.41
C VAL A 40 20.70 4.87 -18.49
N PRO A 41 20.99 6.20 -18.49
CA PRO A 41 21.77 6.81 -19.57
C PRO A 41 23.20 6.26 -19.70
N SER A 42 23.81 5.85 -18.60
CA SER A 42 25.19 5.33 -18.60
C SER A 42 25.37 4.03 -19.36
N THR A 43 24.32 3.23 -19.47
CA THR A 43 24.33 1.93 -20.15
C THR A 43 23.42 1.89 -21.37
N ASP A 44 22.77 3.01 -21.71
CA ASP A 44 21.74 3.12 -22.76
C ASP A 44 20.66 2.03 -22.62
N THR A 45 20.25 1.77 -21.37
CA THR A 45 19.31 0.70 -21.07
C THR A 45 17.95 1.26 -20.75
N TYR A 46 16.96 0.93 -21.58
CA TYR A 46 15.55 1.19 -21.28
C TYR A 46 14.94 -0.03 -20.58
N ILE A 47 14.32 0.23 -19.43
CA ILE A 47 13.59 -0.76 -18.64
C ILE A 47 12.11 -0.46 -18.85
N GLU A 48 11.42 -1.38 -19.52
CA GLU A 48 9.97 -1.26 -19.68
C GLU A 48 9.26 -1.47 -18.34
N LYS A 49 8.14 -0.76 -18.16
CA LYS A 49 7.25 -1.03 -17.01
C LYS A 49 6.76 -2.47 -17.10
N ASP A 50 7.07 -3.25 -16.08
CA ASP A 50 6.54 -4.58 -15.88
C ASP A 50 5.81 -4.65 -14.53
N SER A 51 4.62 -5.23 -14.52
CA SER A 51 3.80 -5.26 -13.31
C SER A 51 2.80 -6.39 -13.37
N ASP A 52 2.64 -7.04 -12.23
CA ASP A 52 1.58 -8.00 -11.98
C ASP A 52 0.55 -7.35 -11.06
N ILE A 53 -0.71 -7.32 -11.50
CA ILE A 53 -1.81 -6.64 -10.80
C ILE A 53 -2.59 -7.68 -10.02
N ASN A 54 -2.79 -7.41 -8.74
CA ASN A 54 -3.66 -8.19 -7.89
C ASN A 54 -5.11 -7.72 -8.01
N ASP A 55 -5.95 -8.48 -8.69
CA ASP A 55 -7.34 -8.15 -8.95
C ASP A 55 -8.18 -7.95 -7.66
N GLU A 56 -7.85 -8.68 -6.59
CA GLU A 56 -8.55 -8.50 -5.31
C GLU A 56 -8.19 -7.18 -4.64
N ILE A 57 -6.92 -6.77 -4.71
CA ILE A 57 -6.51 -5.46 -4.17
C ILE A 57 -7.08 -4.33 -5.05
N GLU A 58 -7.12 -4.50 -6.37
CA GLU A 58 -7.73 -3.53 -7.27
C GLU A 58 -9.22 -3.35 -6.96
N LYS A 59 -9.96 -4.45 -6.77
CA LYS A 59 -11.35 -4.42 -6.29
C LYS A 59 -11.49 -3.64 -4.98
N LEU A 60 -10.64 -3.91 -4.00
CA LEU A 60 -10.69 -3.23 -2.70
C LEU A 60 -10.42 -1.71 -2.82
N ARG A 61 -9.57 -1.31 -3.75
CA ARG A 61 -9.34 0.12 -4.05
C ARG A 61 -10.59 0.79 -4.64
N HIS A 62 -11.27 0.13 -5.58
CA HIS A 62 -12.54 0.61 -6.14
C HIS A 62 -13.64 0.63 -5.07
N SER A 63 -13.71 -0.38 -4.20
CA SER A 63 -14.62 -0.39 -3.05
C SER A 63 -14.39 0.81 -2.13
N ALA A 64 -13.13 1.10 -1.80
CA ALA A 64 -12.76 2.21 -0.94
C ALA A 64 -13.19 3.58 -1.51
N THR A 65 -12.92 3.83 -2.79
CA THR A 65 -13.32 5.10 -3.43
C THR A 65 -14.84 5.22 -3.58
N ALA A 66 -15.54 4.15 -3.92
CA ALA A 66 -17.01 4.14 -3.98
C ALA A 66 -17.64 4.38 -2.61
N ALA A 67 -17.12 3.73 -1.55
CA ALA A 67 -17.63 3.89 -0.19
C ALA A 67 -17.57 5.34 0.30
N LEU A 68 -16.55 6.11 -0.08
CA LEU A 68 -16.40 7.52 0.29
C LEU A 68 -17.53 8.42 -0.28
N PHE A 69 -18.11 8.06 -1.43
CA PHE A 69 -19.24 8.78 -2.00
C PHE A 69 -20.61 8.29 -1.47
N GLU A 70 -20.69 7.01 -1.09
CA GLU A 70 -21.96 6.41 -0.68
C GLU A 70 -22.25 6.52 0.82
N ARG A 71 -21.20 6.59 1.64
CA ARG A 71 -21.30 6.46 3.10
C ARG A 71 -20.50 7.52 3.84
N ARG A 72 -20.91 7.80 5.08
CA ARG A 72 -20.20 8.71 5.99
C ARG A 72 -19.44 7.97 7.08
N ASP A 73 -19.76 6.72 7.33
CA ASP A 73 -19.17 5.85 8.35
C ASP A 73 -18.05 4.98 7.78
N VAL A 74 -17.09 5.61 7.09
CA VAL A 74 -16.03 4.93 6.36
C VAL A 74 -14.71 5.00 7.10
N VAL A 75 -14.04 3.87 7.23
CA VAL A 75 -12.66 3.74 7.73
C VAL A 75 -11.80 3.15 6.61
N ILE A 76 -10.80 3.88 6.14
CA ILE A 76 -9.87 3.38 5.12
C ILE A 76 -8.50 3.12 5.75
N VAL A 77 -8.05 1.88 5.66
CA VAL A 77 -6.68 1.51 6.00
C VAL A 77 -5.85 1.54 4.72
N ALA A 78 -4.89 2.47 4.66
CA ALA A 78 -4.09 2.72 3.48
C ALA A 78 -2.58 2.61 3.75
N SER A 79 -1.83 2.25 2.71
CA SER A 79 -0.37 2.42 2.69
C SER A 79 0.03 3.78 2.09
N VAL A 80 1.31 4.02 1.89
CA VAL A 80 1.84 5.21 1.19
C VAL A 80 1.24 5.43 -0.20
N SER A 81 0.60 4.41 -0.79
CA SER A 81 -0.10 4.53 -2.08
C SER A 81 -1.21 5.58 -2.09
N CYS A 82 -1.71 5.99 -0.93
CA CYS A 82 -2.74 7.03 -0.80
C CYS A 82 -2.29 8.44 -1.25
N ILE A 83 -0.98 8.70 -1.34
CA ILE A 83 -0.45 9.97 -1.82
C ILE A 83 -0.07 9.95 -3.30
N TYR A 84 -0.22 8.81 -3.98
CA TYR A 84 0.03 8.71 -5.41
C TYR A 84 -1.16 9.16 -6.23
N GLY A 85 -0.87 9.60 -7.47
CA GLY A 85 -1.89 10.06 -8.42
C GLY A 85 -3.02 9.04 -8.61
N LEU A 86 -4.22 9.56 -8.53
CA LEU A 86 -5.48 8.89 -8.81
C LEU A 86 -6.27 9.77 -9.78
N GLY A 87 -7.34 9.26 -10.38
CA GLY A 87 -8.21 10.07 -11.23
C GLY A 87 -8.95 11.17 -10.46
N SER A 88 -9.60 12.07 -11.19
CA SER A 88 -10.42 13.13 -10.62
C SER A 88 -11.61 12.54 -9.83
N PRO A 89 -11.79 12.89 -8.54
CA PRO A 89 -12.96 12.45 -7.77
C PRO A 89 -14.28 12.97 -8.40
N PHE A 90 -14.25 14.17 -8.97
CA PHE A 90 -15.43 14.74 -9.64
C PHE A 90 -15.85 13.94 -10.87
N ASP A 91 -14.88 13.56 -11.72
CA ASP A 91 -15.18 12.77 -12.91
C ASP A 91 -15.62 11.35 -12.51
N TYR A 92 -14.99 10.75 -11.50
CA TYR A 92 -15.35 9.44 -10.99
C TYR A 92 -16.78 9.40 -10.45
N GLU A 93 -17.20 10.39 -9.68
CA GLU A 93 -18.55 10.53 -9.15
C GLU A 93 -19.57 10.86 -10.27
N ASN A 94 -19.29 11.86 -11.10
CA ASN A 94 -20.21 12.32 -12.15
C ASN A 94 -20.42 11.28 -13.27
N GLN A 95 -19.46 10.40 -13.48
CA GLN A 95 -19.58 9.33 -14.47
C GLN A 95 -20.33 8.10 -13.94
N MET A 96 -20.63 8.03 -12.64
CA MET A 96 -21.39 6.94 -12.04
C MET A 96 -22.74 6.70 -12.75
N LEU A 97 -23.08 5.42 -12.96
CA LEU A 97 -24.40 4.98 -13.44
C LEU A 97 -25.27 4.58 -12.26
N SER A 98 -26.28 5.39 -11.96
CA SER A 98 -27.27 5.12 -10.91
C SER A 98 -28.52 4.50 -11.52
N LEU A 99 -28.95 3.35 -10.99
CA LEU A 99 -30.15 2.62 -11.48
C LEU A 99 -31.06 2.25 -10.29
N ARG A 100 -32.36 2.35 -10.52
CA ARG A 100 -33.40 2.00 -9.54
C ARG A 100 -34.59 1.33 -10.24
N PRO A 101 -35.27 0.35 -9.60
CA PRO A 101 -36.52 -0.18 -10.10
C PRO A 101 -37.56 0.95 -10.32
N GLY A 102 -38.32 0.87 -11.42
CA GLY A 102 -39.25 1.89 -11.83
C GLY A 102 -38.67 3.09 -12.58
N MET A 103 -37.34 3.10 -12.81
CA MET A 103 -36.66 4.14 -13.57
C MET A 103 -36.84 3.89 -15.07
N GLU A 104 -37.28 4.92 -15.82
CA GLU A 104 -37.26 4.90 -17.27
C GLU A 104 -35.85 5.20 -17.80
N LYS A 105 -35.23 4.21 -18.42
CA LYS A 105 -33.92 4.34 -19.07
C LYS A 105 -33.76 3.25 -20.12
N SER A 106 -33.54 3.65 -21.36
CA SER A 106 -33.43 2.67 -22.44
C SER A 106 -32.23 1.73 -22.24
N ARG A 107 -32.37 0.48 -22.68
CA ARG A 107 -31.28 -0.49 -22.67
C ARG A 107 -30.01 0.07 -23.34
N GLN A 108 -30.19 0.75 -24.49
CA GLN A 108 -29.06 1.31 -25.23
C GLN A 108 -28.31 2.39 -24.46
N ASP A 109 -29.02 3.23 -23.70
CA ASP A 109 -28.39 4.27 -22.88
C ASP A 109 -27.61 3.67 -21.72
N ILE A 110 -28.14 2.60 -21.12
CA ILE A 110 -27.39 1.85 -20.08
C ILE A 110 -26.12 1.26 -20.67
N LEU A 111 -26.19 0.58 -21.81
CA LEU A 111 -25.06 -0.06 -22.46
C LEU A 111 -24.00 0.97 -22.90
N ARG A 112 -24.43 2.09 -23.50
CA ARG A 112 -23.53 3.19 -23.88
C ARG A 112 -22.82 3.73 -22.65
N LYS A 113 -23.57 4.01 -21.58
CA LYS A 113 -22.99 4.53 -20.34
C LYS A 113 -21.98 3.56 -19.71
N LEU A 114 -22.23 2.24 -19.74
CA LEU A 114 -21.29 1.23 -19.26
C LEU A 114 -19.97 1.26 -20.06
N VAL A 115 -20.04 1.39 -21.38
CA VAL A 115 -18.84 1.53 -22.22
C VAL A 115 -18.11 2.84 -21.92
N ASP A 116 -18.84 3.95 -21.78
CA ASP A 116 -18.25 5.27 -21.44
C ASP A 116 -17.50 5.25 -20.12
N ILE A 117 -17.96 4.46 -19.15
CA ILE A 117 -17.29 4.27 -17.85
C ILE A 117 -16.33 3.07 -17.82
N GLN A 118 -15.88 2.64 -19.01
CA GLN A 118 -14.82 1.66 -19.23
C GLN A 118 -15.16 0.21 -18.83
N TYR A 119 -16.45 -0.15 -18.81
CA TYR A 119 -16.87 -1.57 -18.71
C TYR A 119 -16.75 -2.26 -20.06
N THR A 120 -16.23 -3.47 -20.03
CA THR A 120 -16.08 -4.31 -21.23
C THR A 120 -17.29 -5.21 -21.42
N ARG A 121 -17.86 -5.28 -22.63
CA ARG A 121 -18.88 -6.26 -22.91
C ARG A 121 -18.25 -7.64 -23.13
N ASN A 122 -18.69 -8.61 -22.35
CA ASN A 122 -18.30 -10.00 -22.51
C ASN A 122 -19.50 -10.91 -22.23
N ASP A 123 -20.12 -11.41 -23.31
CA ASP A 123 -21.34 -12.23 -23.19
C ASP A 123 -21.01 -13.70 -22.80
N MET A 124 -19.73 -14.12 -22.82
CA MET A 124 -19.28 -15.47 -22.47
C MET A 124 -18.91 -15.58 -20.99
N VAL A 125 -18.05 -14.71 -20.51
CA VAL A 125 -17.56 -14.72 -19.14
C VAL A 125 -17.84 -13.38 -18.48
N LEU A 126 -18.45 -13.40 -17.29
CA LEU A 126 -18.75 -12.19 -16.52
C LEU A 126 -17.66 -12.01 -15.46
N GLU A 127 -16.78 -11.03 -15.68
CA GLU A 127 -15.67 -10.66 -14.81
C GLU A 127 -15.88 -9.26 -14.24
N ARG A 128 -15.14 -8.87 -13.21
CA ARG A 128 -15.20 -7.50 -12.65
C ARG A 128 -14.85 -6.48 -13.73
N GLY A 129 -15.58 -5.37 -13.76
CA GLY A 129 -15.43 -4.36 -14.81
C GLY A 129 -16.01 -4.80 -16.16
N SER A 130 -16.83 -5.85 -16.21
CA SER A 130 -17.52 -6.29 -17.42
C SER A 130 -19.03 -6.33 -17.27
N PHE A 131 -19.72 -6.41 -18.39
CA PHE A 131 -21.15 -6.65 -18.46
C PHE A 131 -21.50 -7.59 -19.59
N ARG A 132 -22.64 -8.27 -19.48
CA ARG A 132 -23.20 -9.11 -20.55
C ARG A 132 -24.68 -8.79 -20.75
N VAL A 133 -25.19 -9.09 -21.95
CA VAL A 133 -26.55 -8.77 -22.34
C VAL A 133 -27.24 -10.02 -22.91
N ARG A 134 -28.41 -10.33 -22.39
CA ARG A 134 -29.26 -11.45 -22.86
C ARG A 134 -30.70 -11.00 -22.94
N GLY A 135 -31.16 -10.61 -24.13
CA GLY A 135 -32.50 -10.02 -24.32
C GLY A 135 -32.64 -8.72 -23.55
N ASP A 136 -33.63 -8.64 -22.66
CA ASP A 136 -33.90 -7.48 -21.80
C ASP A 136 -33.22 -7.56 -20.44
N VAL A 137 -32.22 -8.46 -20.29
CA VAL A 137 -31.43 -8.63 -19.07
C VAL A 137 -30.01 -8.15 -19.30
N ILE A 138 -29.52 -7.31 -18.38
CA ILE A 138 -28.15 -6.85 -18.34
C ILE A 138 -27.53 -7.31 -17.03
N ASP A 139 -26.52 -8.14 -17.08
CA ASP A 139 -25.71 -8.52 -15.91
C ASP A 139 -24.45 -7.63 -15.89
N ILE A 140 -24.24 -6.93 -14.80
CA ILE A 140 -23.08 -6.03 -14.59
C ILE A 140 -22.27 -6.54 -13.42
N PHE A 141 -20.95 -6.65 -13.55
CA PHE A 141 -20.08 -6.93 -12.42
C PHE A 141 -19.28 -5.68 -12.05
N PRO A 142 -19.76 -4.90 -11.05
CA PRO A 142 -19.08 -3.65 -10.68
C PRO A 142 -17.65 -3.89 -10.21
N ALA A 143 -16.72 -3.00 -10.54
CA ALA A 143 -15.29 -3.14 -10.27
C ALA A 143 -14.96 -3.29 -8.78
N GLY A 144 -15.70 -2.61 -7.89
CA GLY A 144 -15.52 -2.68 -6.43
C GLY A 144 -16.43 -3.68 -5.71
N ALA A 145 -17.26 -4.46 -6.43
CA ALA A 145 -18.22 -5.36 -5.81
C ALA A 145 -17.71 -6.80 -5.63
N ASN A 146 -18.31 -7.52 -4.69
CA ASN A 146 -18.06 -8.95 -4.53
C ASN A 146 -18.92 -9.79 -5.47
N ASN A 147 -20.09 -9.31 -5.83
CA ASN A 147 -21.08 -10.02 -6.61
C ASN A 147 -21.58 -9.16 -7.78
N PRO A 148 -21.92 -9.77 -8.93
CA PRO A 148 -22.56 -9.08 -10.01
C PRO A 148 -24.01 -8.74 -9.68
N VAL A 149 -24.54 -7.75 -10.41
CA VAL A 149 -25.95 -7.36 -10.34
C VAL A 149 -26.64 -7.59 -11.67
N ARG A 150 -27.86 -8.08 -11.62
CA ARG A 150 -28.74 -8.29 -12.76
C ARG A 150 -29.78 -7.20 -12.82
N ILE A 151 -29.88 -6.53 -13.96
CA ILE A 151 -30.88 -5.53 -14.28
C ILE A 151 -31.85 -6.17 -15.26
N GLU A 152 -33.12 -6.26 -14.88
CA GLU A 152 -34.19 -6.74 -15.74
C GLU A 152 -35.01 -5.54 -16.23
N LEU A 153 -35.24 -5.47 -17.54
CA LEU A 153 -35.96 -4.39 -18.20
C LEU A 153 -37.29 -4.91 -18.75
N PHE A 154 -38.32 -4.06 -18.67
CA PHE A 154 -39.55 -4.23 -19.40
C PHE A 154 -39.75 -3.01 -20.32
N GLY A 155 -39.40 -3.16 -21.60
CA GLY A 155 -39.23 -2.01 -22.48
C GLY A 155 -38.09 -1.12 -22.05
N ASP A 156 -38.38 0.14 -21.76
CA ASP A 156 -37.41 1.12 -21.28
C ASP A 156 -37.48 1.34 -19.75
N GLU A 157 -38.34 0.57 -19.05
CA GLU A 157 -38.44 0.63 -17.58
C GLU A 157 -37.60 -0.48 -16.92
N ILE A 158 -36.87 -0.14 -15.87
CA ILE A 158 -36.15 -1.10 -15.02
C ILE A 158 -37.17 -1.79 -14.10
N GLU A 159 -37.47 -3.05 -14.37
CA GLU A 159 -38.43 -3.84 -13.60
C GLU A 159 -37.84 -4.28 -12.25
N SER A 160 -36.60 -4.78 -12.25
CA SER A 160 -35.98 -5.26 -11.05
C SER A 160 -34.45 -5.18 -11.12
N ILE A 161 -33.82 -5.10 -9.93
CA ILE A 161 -32.37 -5.19 -9.72
C ILE A 161 -32.09 -6.30 -8.72
N LYS A 162 -31.27 -7.28 -9.09
CA LYS A 162 -30.99 -8.48 -8.29
C LYS A 162 -29.47 -8.64 -8.13
N GLU A 163 -29.02 -8.92 -6.92
CA GLU A 163 -27.66 -9.38 -6.68
C GLU A 163 -27.60 -10.89 -6.92
N MET A 164 -26.55 -11.36 -7.56
CA MET A 164 -26.42 -12.78 -7.91
C MET A 164 -25.03 -13.31 -7.58
N ASN A 165 -24.95 -14.59 -7.22
CA ASN A 165 -23.68 -15.27 -7.06
C ASN A 165 -22.99 -15.43 -8.42
N GLN A 166 -21.71 -15.03 -8.50
CA GLN A 166 -20.93 -15.08 -9.75
C GLN A 166 -20.84 -16.49 -10.33
N VAL A 167 -20.63 -17.48 -9.47
CA VAL A 167 -20.34 -18.87 -9.88
C VAL A 167 -21.61 -19.66 -10.17
N THR A 168 -22.58 -19.59 -9.27
CA THR A 168 -23.82 -20.39 -9.37
C THR A 168 -24.92 -19.69 -10.16
N GLY A 169 -24.86 -18.36 -10.30
CA GLY A 169 -25.93 -17.54 -10.88
C GLY A 169 -27.17 -17.42 -9.99
N GLU A 170 -27.12 -17.92 -8.77
CA GLU A 170 -28.23 -17.85 -7.81
C GLU A 170 -28.48 -16.41 -7.35
N ILE A 171 -29.74 -16.03 -7.20
CA ILE A 171 -30.14 -14.71 -6.72
C ILE A 171 -29.93 -14.65 -5.20
N LEU A 172 -29.06 -13.75 -4.76
CA LEU A 172 -28.75 -13.53 -3.35
C LEU A 172 -29.70 -12.54 -2.68
N GLY A 173 -30.28 -11.63 -3.45
CA GLY A 173 -31.23 -10.65 -2.93
C GLY A 173 -31.68 -9.63 -3.95
N MET A 174 -32.75 -8.89 -3.59
CA MET A 174 -33.24 -7.76 -4.37
C MET A 174 -32.54 -6.48 -3.93
N ARG A 175 -32.29 -5.58 -4.87
CA ARG A 175 -31.73 -4.26 -4.60
C ARG A 175 -32.72 -3.17 -5.01
N SER A 176 -32.90 -2.18 -4.14
CA SER A 176 -33.70 -0.98 -4.44
C SER A 176 -32.91 0.08 -5.22
N HIS A 177 -31.60 -0.06 -5.26
CA HIS A 177 -30.68 0.85 -5.94
C HIS A 177 -29.35 0.16 -6.21
N VAL A 178 -28.72 0.50 -7.32
CA VAL A 178 -27.31 0.21 -7.58
C VAL A 178 -26.62 1.44 -8.16
N ALA A 179 -25.45 1.75 -7.62
CA ALA A 179 -24.52 2.73 -8.17
C ALA A 179 -23.34 1.97 -8.80
N VAL A 180 -23.17 2.10 -10.11
CA VAL A 180 -22.08 1.49 -10.85
C VAL A 180 -21.04 2.57 -11.14
N TYR A 181 -19.94 2.55 -10.39
CA TYR A 181 -18.82 3.45 -10.57
C TYR A 181 -17.94 3.01 -11.74
N PRO A 182 -17.13 3.91 -12.32
CA PRO A 182 -16.24 3.57 -13.42
C PRO A 182 -15.33 2.37 -13.10
N ALA A 183 -15.02 1.57 -14.11
CA ALA A 183 -14.13 0.43 -13.99
C ALA A 183 -12.64 0.83 -13.86
N THR A 184 -12.33 2.12 -13.99
CA THR A 184 -10.99 2.70 -13.78
C THR A 184 -11.10 4.02 -13.04
N HIS A 185 -10.08 4.36 -12.25
CA HIS A 185 -10.01 5.68 -11.63
C HIS A 185 -9.64 6.80 -12.62
N TYR A 186 -9.05 6.47 -13.76
CA TYR A 186 -8.68 7.42 -14.82
C TYR A 186 -9.78 7.52 -15.89
N VAL A 187 -11.00 7.80 -15.45
CA VAL A 187 -12.13 8.06 -16.34
C VAL A 187 -12.27 9.56 -16.60
N THR A 188 -12.64 9.92 -17.83
CA THR A 188 -12.98 11.28 -18.20
C THR A 188 -14.13 11.30 -19.19
N SER A 189 -14.84 12.42 -19.29
CA SER A 189 -15.92 12.55 -20.29
C SER A 189 -15.34 12.60 -21.71
N PRO A 190 -16.12 12.19 -22.74
CA PRO A 190 -15.69 12.30 -24.14
C PRO A 190 -15.24 13.73 -24.53
N GLU A 191 -15.92 14.74 -24.01
CA GLU A 191 -15.59 16.16 -24.25
C GLU A 191 -14.24 16.55 -23.61
N ASN A 192 -13.97 16.07 -22.40
CA ASN A 192 -12.70 16.31 -21.73
C ASN A 192 -11.58 15.52 -22.38
N LEU A 193 -11.86 14.32 -22.87
CA LEU A 193 -10.88 13.51 -23.62
C LEU A 193 -10.44 14.25 -24.89
N GLU A 194 -11.39 14.82 -25.66
CA GLU A 194 -11.05 15.58 -26.89
C GLU A 194 -10.20 16.82 -26.56
N LYS A 195 -10.52 17.54 -25.49
CA LYS A 195 -9.69 18.66 -25.01
C LYS A 195 -8.29 18.20 -24.60
N ALA A 196 -8.21 17.08 -23.88
CA ALA A 196 -6.94 16.48 -23.47
C ALA A 196 -6.07 16.10 -24.68
N MET A 197 -6.68 15.49 -25.70
CA MET A 197 -6.00 15.16 -26.96
C MET A 197 -5.38 16.38 -27.62
N GLY A 198 -6.11 17.50 -27.69
CA GLY A 198 -5.60 18.73 -28.26
C GLY A 198 -4.45 19.37 -27.45
N THR A 199 -4.46 19.17 -26.12
CA THR A 199 -3.36 19.68 -25.27
C THR A 199 -2.14 18.76 -25.27
N ILE A 200 -2.33 17.45 -25.38
CA ILE A 200 -1.25 16.46 -25.56
C ILE A 200 -0.54 16.70 -26.88
N ASP A 201 -1.29 16.86 -27.97
CA ASP A 201 -0.71 17.09 -29.31
C ASP A 201 0.15 18.36 -29.34
N ARG A 202 -0.32 19.44 -28.74
CA ARG A 202 0.44 20.69 -28.61
C ARG A 202 1.74 20.50 -27.83
N GLU A 203 1.68 19.83 -26.67
CA GLU A 203 2.89 19.54 -25.88
C GLU A 203 3.86 18.66 -26.65
N LEU A 204 3.33 17.69 -27.43
CA LEU A 204 4.15 16.84 -28.30
C LEU A 204 4.89 17.65 -29.36
N GLU A 205 4.21 18.53 -30.08
CA GLU A 205 4.81 19.37 -31.12
C GLU A 205 5.92 20.28 -30.53
N GLU A 206 5.65 20.90 -29.38
CA GLU A 206 6.63 21.73 -28.65
C GLU A 206 7.84 20.87 -28.23
N ARG A 207 7.64 19.65 -27.74
CA ARG A 207 8.71 18.77 -27.27
C ARG A 207 9.55 18.19 -28.42
N VAL A 208 8.93 17.79 -29.52
CA VAL A 208 9.61 17.33 -30.72
C VAL A 208 10.52 18.45 -31.27
N LYS A 209 10.00 19.66 -31.39
CA LYS A 209 10.78 20.83 -31.82
C LYS A 209 11.95 21.12 -30.88
N TRP A 210 11.73 21.03 -29.58
CA TRP A 210 12.75 21.23 -28.55
C TRP A 210 13.92 20.25 -28.70
N PHE A 211 13.65 18.98 -29.02
CA PHE A 211 14.66 17.98 -29.28
C PHE A 211 15.38 18.22 -30.62
N GLN A 212 14.65 18.54 -31.69
CA GLN A 212 15.23 18.84 -33.01
C GLN A 212 16.18 20.04 -32.96
N ASP A 213 15.79 21.13 -32.30
CA ASP A 213 16.60 22.35 -32.12
C ASP A 213 17.93 22.06 -31.39
N ARG A 214 18.03 20.94 -30.67
CA ARG A 214 19.20 20.47 -29.91
C ARG A 214 19.95 19.32 -30.60
N GLY A 215 19.57 18.95 -31.81
CA GLY A 215 20.18 17.85 -32.56
C GLY A 215 19.85 16.46 -32.00
N LYS A 216 18.88 16.34 -31.10
CA LYS A 216 18.42 15.09 -30.47
C LYS A 216 17.33 14.44 -31.34
N LEU A 217 17.71 13.98 -32.54
CA LEU A 217 16.74 13.47 -33.51
C LEU A 217 16.12 12.12 -33.10
N LEU A 218 16.88 11.28 -32.42
CA LEU A 218 16.39 9.99 -31.94
C LEU A 218 15.33 10.16 -30.86
N GLU A 219 15.57 11.07 -29.91
CA GLU A 219 14.63 11.37 -28.84
C GLU A 219 13.36 12.03 -29.42
N ALA A 220 13.50 12.90 -30.43
CA ALA A 220 12.37 13.50 -31.12
C ALA A 220 11.49 12.45 -31.80
N GLN A 221 12.08 11.51 -32.54
CA GLN A 221 11.36 10.43 -33.20
C GLN A 221 10.68 9.50 -32.19
N ARG A 222 11.39 9.13 -31.12
CA ARG A 222 10.89 8.23 -30.08
C ARG A 222 9.66 8.79 -29.39
N ILE A 223 9.71 10.05 -28.94
CA ILE A 223 8.58 10.66 -28.24
C ILE A 223 7.39 10.87 -29.18
N GLU A 224 7.63 11.24 -30.43
CA GLU A 224 6.57 11.43 -31.41
C GLU A 224 5.85 10.10 -31.71
N GLN A 225 6.59 9.06 -32.02
CA GLN A 225 6.02 7.76 -32.35
C GLN A 225 5.21 7.18 -31.19
N ARG A 226 5.75 7.24 -29.96
CA ARG A 226 5.10 6.74 -28.77
C ARG A 226 3.82 7.52 -28.46
N THR A 227 3.90 8.84 -28.44
CA THR A 227 2.76 9.66 -28.04
C THR A 227 1.64 9.57 -29.08
N ARG A 228 1.94 9.54 -30.39
CA ARG A 228 0.89 9.38 -31.41
C ARG A 228 0.19 8.02 -31.31
N TYR A 229 0.92 6.95 -31.02
CA TYR A 229 0.34 5.64 -30.76
C TYR A 229 -0.56 5.66 -29.54
N ASP A 230 -0.11 6.23 -28.40
CA ASP A 230 -0.93 6.35 -27.19
C ASP A 230 -2.19 7.18 -27.44
N MET A 231 -2.11 8.25 -28.23
CA MET A 231 -3.25 9.07 -28.62
C MET A 231 -4.25 8.32 -29.49
N GLU A 232 -3.81 7.48 -30.41
CA GLU A 232 -4.66 6.62 -31.22
C GLU A 232 -5.43 5.65 -30.32
N MET A 233 -4.76 5.00 -29.38
CA MET A 233 -5.40 4.10 -28.41
C MET A 233 -6.43 4.83 -27.54
N LEU A 234 -6.09 6.03 -27.05
CA LEU A 234 -7.05 6.86 -26.28
C LEU A 234 -8.28 7.22 -27.08
N ARG A 235 -8.15 7.48 -28.39
CA ARG A 235 -9.28 7.81 -29.27
C ARG A 235 -10.17 6.60 -29.56
N GLU A 236 -9.57 5.44 -29.83
CA GLU A 236 -10.30 4.23 -30.26
C GLU A 236 -10.90 3.44 -29.08
N ILE A 237 -10.19 3.35 -27.96
CA ILE A 237 -10.57 2.50 -26.82
C ILE A 237 -10.80 3.30 -25.53
N GLY A 238 -10.47 4.60 -25.51
CA GLY A 238 -10.58 5.44 -24.32
C GLY A 238 -9.49 5.21 -23.27
N THR A 239 -8.50 4.35 -23.54
CA THR A 239 -7.38 4.06 -22.64
C THR A 239 -6.11 3.71 -23.40
N CYS A 240 -4.94 3.80 -22.75
CA CYS A 240 -3.66 3.35 -23.30
C CYS A 240 -2.74 2.84 -22.18
N LYS A 241 -1.70 2.07 -22.55
CA LYS A 241 -0.69 1.60 -21.59
C LYS A 241 0.08 2.80 -21.01
N GLY A 242 -0.03 3.02 -19.71
CA GLY A 242 0.59 4.18 -19.05
C GLY A 242 -0.24 5.46 -19.14
N ILE A 243 -1.57 5.35 -19.24
CA ILE A 243 -2.52 6.47 -19.27
C ILE A 243 -2.27 7.48 -18.12
N GLU A 244 -1.78 7.00 -16.99
CA GLU A 244 -1.43 7.83 -15.84
C GLU A 244 -0.41 8.95 -16.17
N ASN A 245 0.44 8.75 -17.20
CA ASN A 245 1.41 9.77 -17.62
C ASN A 245 0.76 10.96 -18.32
N TYR A 246 -0.50 10.83 -18.74
CA TYR A 246 -1.32 11.89 -19.33
C TYR A 246 -2.36 12.45 -18.36
N SER A 247 -2.33 12.04 -17.08
CA SER A 247 -3.33 12.41 -16.06
C SER A 247 -3.55 13.91 -15.93
N ARG A 248 -2.50 14.74 -16.05
CA ARG A 248 -2.61 16.21 -16.05
C ARG A 248 -3.55 16.69 -17.14
N HIS A 249 -3.39 16.22 -18.37
CA HIS A 249 -4.22 16.57 -19.51
C HIS A 249 -5.64 16.06 -19.38
N LEU A 250 -5.80 14.80 -18.97
CA LEU A 250 -7.09 14.17 -18.76
C LEU A 250 -7.92 14.87 -17.67
N ASN A 251 -7.26 15.36 -16.64
CA ASN A 251 -7.89 16.11 -15.55
C ASN A 251 -7.99 17.61 -15.83
N GLY A 252 -7.52 18.09 -16.99
CA GLY A 252 -7.56 19.50 -17.36
C GLY A 252 -6.72 20.43 -16.45
N LEU A 253 -5.68 19.91 -15.79
CA LEU A 253 -4.90 20.64 -14.81
C LEU A 253 -3.75 21.43 -15.47
N PRO A 254 -3.44 22.64 -14.95
CA PRO A 254 -2.26 23.39 -15.38
C PRO A 254 -0.93 22.65 -15.09
N PRO A 255 0.15 22.92 -15.84
CA PRO A 255 1.47 22.37 -15.56
C PRO A 255 1.94 22.64 -14.12
N GLY A 256 2.55 21.62 -13.50
CA GLY A 256 3.07 21.71 -12.13
C GLY A 256 2.03 21.56 -11.02
N THR A 257 0.75 21.45 -11.35
CA THR A 257 -0.31 21.21 -10.37
C THR A 257 -0.15 19.81 -9.76
N ARG A 258 -0.42 19.69 -8.46
CA ARG A 258 -0.44 18.38 -7.82
C ARG A 258 -1.52 17.48 -8.42
N PRO A 259 -1.30 16.17 -8.51
CA PRO A 259 -2.35 15.25 -8.95
C PRO A 259 -3.46 15.12 -7.88
N TYR A 260 -4.62 14.66 -8.30
CA TYR A 260 -5.61 14.12 -7.38
C TYR A 260 -5.11 12.81 -6.77
N THR A 261 -5.41 12.58 -5.50
CA THR A 261 -5.02 11.39 -4.75
C THR A 261 -6.22 10.84 -3.98
N LEU A 262 -6.06 9.74 -3.27
CA LEU A 262 -7.13 9.22 -2.40
C LEU A 262 -7.64 10.27 -1.41
N ILE A 263 -6.77 11.17 -0.94
CA ILE A 263 -7.13 12.20 0.05
C ILE A 263 -8.20 13.15 -0.51
N ASP A 264 -8.19 13.41 -1.80
CA ASP A 264 -9.17 14.28 -2.46
C ASP A 264 -10.58 13.67 -2.57
N TYR A 265 -10.73 12.37 -2.31
CA TYR A 265 -12.03 11.68 -2.28
C TYR A 265 -12.71 11.79 -0.92
N PHE A 266 -11.97 12.17 0.13
CA PHE A 266 -12.53 12.32 1.47
C PHE A 266 -13.35 13.61 1.60
N PRO A 267 -14.37 13.61 2.46
CA PRO A 267 -15.06 14.84 2.85
C PRO A 267 -14.10 15.73 3.67
N GLU A 268 -14.39 17.03 3.78
CA GLU A 268 -13.51 17.99 4.46
C GLU A 268 -13.29 17.71 5.95
N ASP A 269 -14.20 17.02 6.61
CA ASP A 269 -14.21 16.75 8.05
C ASP A 269 -13.55 15.41 8.45
N PHE A 270 -12.66 14.86 7.64
CA PHE A 270 -11.96 13.63 7.94
C PHE A 270 -10.78 13.80 8.90
N ILE A 271 -10.35 12.70 9.51
CA ILE A 271 -9.14 12.60 10.32
C ILE A 271 -8.17 11.59 9.73
N ILE A 272 -6.89 11.91 9.70
CA ILE A 272 -5.82 10.95 9.38
C ILE A 272 -5.17 10.45 10.68
N MET A 273 -5.09 9.14 10.81
CA MET A 273 -4.27 8.47 11.82
C MET A 273 -3.04 7.89 11.14
N ILE A 274 -1.87 8.25 11.63
CA ILE A 274 -0.58 7.80 11.08
C ILE A 274 0.02 6.80 12.05
N ASP A 275 -0.06 5.54 11.68
CA ASP A 275 0.50 4.45 12.46
C ASP A 275 2.00 4.34 12.21
N GLU A 276 2.76 4.03 13.28
CA GLU A 276 4.23 4.04 13.26
C GLU A 276 4.78 5.32 12.61
N SER A 277 4.31 6.48 13.08
CA SER A 277 4.54 7.79 12.46
C SER A 277 6.02 8.12 12.26
N HIS A 278 6.88 7.68 13.18
CA HIS A 278 8.34 7.85 13.11
C HIS A 278 8.98 7.17 11.88
N VAL A 279 8.29 6.20 11.25
CA VAL A 279 8.70 5.55 10.00
C VAL A 279 7.90 6.10 8.82
N MET A 280 6.59 6.25 8.99
CA MET A 280 5.69 6.66 7.91
C MET A 280 5.95 8.07 7.40
N LEU A 281 6.23 9.04 8.29
CA LEU A 281 6.50 10.41 7.87
C LEU A 281 7.78 10.57 7.04
N PRO A 282 8.94 9.98 7.42
CA PRO A 282 10.11 9.92 6.54
C PRO A 282 9.83 9.27 5.18
N GLN A 283 9.00 8.22 5.13
CA GLN A 283 8.61 7.57 3.89
C GLN A 283 7.80 8.52 3.00
N LEU A 284 6.80 9.22 3.55
CA LEU A 284 6.03 10.23 2.81
C LEU A 284 6.92 11.30 2.18
N ARG A 285 7.94 11.77 2.91
CA ARG A 285 8.90 12.78 2.41
C ARG A 285 9.78 12.26 1.29
N ALA A 286 10.18 11.00 1.34
CA ALA A 286 11.12 10.42 0.38
C ALA A 286 10.50 10.09 -0.99
N MET A 287 9.19 9.81 -1.06
CA MET A 287 8.54 9.28 -2.26
C MET A 287 8.65 10.20 -3.47
N TYR A 288 8.45 11.51 -3.29
CA TYR A 288 8.49 12.48 -4.38
C TYR A 288 9.85 12.55 -5.09
N ALA A 289 10.93 12.63 -4.32
CA ALA A 289 12.27 12.81 -4.88
C ALA A 289 12.70 11.61 -5.73
N GLY A 290 12.41 10.39 -5.28
CA GLY A 290 12.72 9.16 -6.00
C GLY A 290 11.95 9.03 -7.33
N ASP A 291 10.65 9.30 -7.31
CA ASP A 291 9.82 9.26 -8.52
C ASP A 291 10.24 10.33 -9.53
N ARG A 292 10.49 11.55 -9.09
CA ARG A 292 10.94 12.64 -9.95
C ARG A 292 12.27 12.35 -10.63
N SER A 293 13.26 11.86 -9.91
CA SER A 293 14.58 11.54 -10.48
C SER A 293 14.48 10.50 -11.61
N ARG A 294 13.71 9.45 -11.39
CA ARG A 294 13.46 8.39 -12.38
C ARG A 294 12.76 8.92 -13.63
N LYS A 295 11.66 9.67 -13.45
CA LYS A 295 10.87 10.23 -14.56
C LYS A 295 11.61 11.31 -15.33
N GLN A 296 12.47 12.09 -14.67
CA GLN A 296 13.27 13.11 -15.34
C GLN A 296 14.13 12.48 -16.45
N SER A 297 14.77 11.34 -16.20
CA SER A 297 15.53 10.62 -17.23
C SER A 297 14.64 10.19 -18.40
N LEU A 298 13.43 9.70 -18.15
CA LEU A 298 12.48 9.34 -19.21
C LEU A 298 12.08 10.53 -20.08
N VAL A 299 11.90 11.69 -19.48
CA VAL A 299 11.56 12.94 -20.20
C VAL A 299 12.75 13.46 -20.98
N ASP A 300 13.95 13.48 -20.40
CA ASP A 300 15.16 14.05 -21.02
C ASP A 300 15.65 13.24 -22.23
N TYR A 301 15.30 11.95 -22.27
CA TYR A 301 15.67 11.04 -23.36
C TYR A 301 14.49 10.62 -24.28
N GLY A 302 13.36 11.35 -24.22
CA GLY A 302 12.27 11.22 -25.18
C GLY A 302 11.40 9.98 -25.01
N PHE A 303 11.35 9.36 -23.84
CA PHE A 303 10.44 8.24 -23.55
C PHE A 303 9.07 8.72 -23.05
N ARG A 304 9.01 9.89 -22.40
CA ARG A 304 7.78 10.49 -21.90
C ARG A 304 7.75 12.00 -22.15
N LEU A 305 6.52 12.54 -22.26
CA LEU A 305 6.31 13.98 -22.33
C LEU A 305 6.62 14.64 -20.96
N PRO A 306 6.96 15.94 -20.90
CA PRO A 306 7.16 16.66 -19.65
C PRO A 306 6.00 16.55 -18.66
N SER A 307 4.75 16.45 -19.16
CA SER A 307 3.55 16.26 -18.35
C SER A 307 3.56 14.99 -17.48
N ALA A 308 4.35 13.96 -17.85
CA ALA A 308 4.54 12.78 -17.04
C ALA A 308 5.14 13.07 -15.65
N LEU A 309 5.86 14.19 -15.50
CA LEU A 309 6.39 14.67 -14.23
C LEU A 309 5.30 15.15 -13.26
N ASP A 310 4.11 15.46 -13.76
CA ASP A 310 2.97 15.91 -12.95
C ASP A 310 2.14 14.72 -12.42
N ASN A 311 2.28 13.53 -13.01
CA ASN A 311 1.81 12.28 -12.41
C ASN A 311 2.84 11.80 -11.39
N ARG A 312 2.70 12.20 -10.15
CA ARG A 312 3.69 12.02 -9.10
C ARG A 312 3.03 11.83 -7.74
N PRO A 313 3.73 11.29 -6.73
CA PRO A 313 3.24 11.39 -5.38
C PRO A 313 3.18 12.86 -4.92
N LEU A 314 2.35 13.15 -3.94
CA LEU A 314 2.32 14.45 -3.28
C LEU A 314 3.68 14.79 -2.71
N GLN A 315 4.06 16.05 -2.79
CA GLN A 315 5.12 16.61 -1.95
C GLN A 315 4.63 16.66 -0.50
N PHE A 316 5.54 16.56 0.46
CA PHE A 316 5.18 16.53 1.86
C PHE A 316 4.35 17.76 2.28
N GLN A 317 4.72 18.95 1.82
CA GLN A 317 3.99 20.21 2.09
C GLN A 317 2.59 20.24 1.46
N GLU A 318 2.43 19.63 0.28
CA GLU A 318 1.11 19.49 -0.36
C GLU A 318 0.21 18.57 0.46
N TRP A 319 0.78 17.46 0.95
CA TRP A 319 0.08 16.54 1.84
C TRP A 319 -0.33 17.22 3.16
N GLU A 320 0.58 17.96 3.80
CA GLU A 320 0.28 18.73 5.01
C GLU A 320 -0.87 19.73 4.79
N GLY A 321 -0.90 20.38 3.63
CA GLY A 321 -1.95 21.34 3.28
C GLY A 321 -3.33 20.72 3.01
N LEU A 322 -3.40 19.42 2.73
CA LEU A 322 -4.66 18.70 2.49
C LEU A 322 -5.29 18.14 3.77
N VAL A 323 -4.51 18.01 4.84
CA VAL A 323 -4.94 17.32 6.05
C VAL A 323 -5.20 18.33 7.16
N ASN A 324 -6.46 18.37 7.63
CA ASN A 324 -6.88 19.29 8.69
C ASN A 324 -6.66 18.74 10.10
N ARG A 325 -6.79 17.43 10.29
CA ARG A 325 -6.69 16.76 11.60
C ARG A 325 -5.82 15.53 11.47
N ILE A 326 -4.77 15.49 12.27
CA ILE A 326 -3.80 14.38 12.26
C ILE A 326 -3.65 13.83 13.67
N MET A 327 -3.61 12.49 13.76
CA MET A 327 -3.21 11.76 14.96
C MET A 327 -1.95 10.95 14.62
N TYR A 328 -0.86 11.22 15.31
CA TYR A 328 0.37 10.43 15.21
C TYR A 328 0.35 9.33 16.27
N VAL A 329 0.61 8.09 15.83
CA VAL A 329 0.71 6.93 16.72
C VAL A 329 2.11 6.37 16.60
N SER A 330 2.84 6.29 17.72
CA SER A 330 4.21 5.76 17.75
C SER A 330 4.64 5.43 19.17
N ALA A 331 5.36 4.32 19.34
CA ALA A 331 6.07 4.02 20.59
C ALA A 331 7.33 4.89 20.76
N THR A 332 7.86 5.44 19.68
CA THR A 332 9.09 6.24 19.63
C THR A 332 8.91 7.46 18.73
N PRO A 333 8.05 8.42 19.11
CA PRO A 333 7.79 9.61 18.31
C PRO A 333 9.05 10.45 18.11
N ALA A 334 9.26 10.94 16.87
CA ALA A 334 10.38 11.77 16.49
C ALA A 334 10.14 13.25 16.82
N ALA A 335 11.10 14.12 16.47
CA ALA A 335 11.00 15.55 16.75
C ALA A 335 9.81 16.20 16.03
N TYR A 336 9.55 15.81 14.78
CA TYR A 336 8.45 16.35 13.99
C TYR A 336 7.08 16.17 14.66
N GLU A 337 6.77 14.96 15.16
CA GLU A 337 5.50 14.69 15.85
C GLU A 337 5.38 15.52 17.12
N LYS A 338 6.45 15.63 17.89
CA LYS A 338 6.47 16.42 19.15
C LYS A 338 6.26 17.91 18.90
N GLU A 339 6.87 18.45 17.84
CA GLU A 339 6.73 19.85 17.46
C GLU A 339 5.33 20.17 16.93
N ASN A 340 4.74 19.27 16.14
CA ASN A 340 3.45 19.49 15.46
C ASN A 340 2.23 19.06 16.29
N SER A 341 2.43 18.32 17.39
CA SER A 341 1.32 17.96 18.31
C SER A 341 0.89 19.11 19.24
N GLY A 342 1.61 20.23 19.20
CA GLY A 342 1.33 21.36 20.12
C GLY A 342 1.44 21.02 21.61
N GLY A 343 2.21 19.96 21.93
CA GLY A 343 2.33 19.44 23.31
C GLY A 343 1.15 18.60 23.79
N ILE A 344 0.18 18.33 22.91
CA ILE A 344 -0.94 17.43 23.22
C ILE A 344 -0.48 15.99 22.96
N THR A 345 -0.25 15.23 24.02
CA THR A 345 0.19 13.84 23.93
C THR A 345 -0.63 12.98 24.90
N ALA A 346 -1.17 11.87 24.40
CA ALA A 346 -1.75 10.83 25.21
C ALA A 346 -0.75 9.68 25.32
N GLU A 347 -0.34 9.37 26.55
CA GLU A 347 0.62 8.29 26.81
C GLU A 347 -0.11 7.07 27.36
N GLN A 348 0.01 5.95 26.66
CA GLN A 348 -0.45 4.66 27.17
C GLN A 348 0.75 3.90 27.76
N VAL A 349 1.00 4.13 29.02
CA VAL A 349 2.13 3.54 29.77
C VAL A 349 1.76 2.21 30.40
N ILE A 350 0.50 2.07 30.82
CA ILE A 350 0.00 0.87 31.48
C ILE A 350 -0.60 -0.09 30.45
N ARG A 351 -0.12 -1.35 30.46
CA ARG A 351 -0.74 -2.42 29.68
C ARG A 351 -1.93 -2.98 30.47
N PRO A 352 -3.15 -3.03 29.90
CA PRO A 352 -4.33 -3.54 30.59
C PRO A 352 -4.20 -5.01 31.04
N THR A 353 -3.34 -5.77 30.36
CA THR A 353 -3.04 -7.18 30.65
C THR A 353 -2.18 -7.39 31.91
N GLY A 354 -1.62 -6.35 32.50
CA GLY A 354 -0.68 -6.46 33.63
C GLY A 354 0.69 -7.01 33.27
N LEU A 355 0.99 -7.17 31.98
CA LEU A 355 2.29 -7.64 31.50
C LEU A 355 3.35 -6.55 31.75
N LEU A 356 4.43 -6.95 32.39
CA LEU A 356 5.61 -6.10 32.59
C LEU A 356 6.43 -6.00 31.30
N ASP A 357 7.31 -5.00 31.24
CA ASP A 357 8.34 -4.97 30.20
C ASP A 357 9.27 -6.20 30.38
N PRO A 358 9.80 -6.78 29.27
CA PRO A 358 10.64 -7.96 29.37
C PRO A 358 11.93 -7.65 30.14
N GLU A 359 12.46 -8.66 30.82
CA GLU A 359 13.78 -8.59 31.41
C GLU A 359 14.85 -8.41 30.33
N ILE A 360 15.76 -7.45 30.53
CA ILE A 360 16.80 -7.14 29.55
C ILE A 360 18.17 -7.43 30.18
N GLU A 361 18.90 -8.37 29.59
CA GLU A 361 20.25 -8.70 29.95
C GLU A 361 21.24 -8.27 28.88
N VAL A 362 22.35 -7.65 29.26
CA VAL A 362 23.46 -7.35 28.37
C VAL A 362 24.61 -8.29 28.70
N ARG A 363 25.06 -9.03 27.72
CA ARG A 363 26.12 -10.05 27.87
C ARG A 363 27.27 -9.79 26.90
N PRO A 364 28.50 -10.28 27.20
CA PRO A 364 29.63 -10.13 26.31
C PRO A 364 29.44 -10.89 24.99
N THR A 365 30.12 -10.45 23.94
CA THR A 365 30.11 -11.14 22.64
C THR A 365 30.94 -12.44 22.64
N GLU A 366 31.82 -12.60 23.58
CA GLU A 366 32.61 -13.85 23.74
C GLU A 366 31.66 -15.02 24.09
N ASN A 367 31.73 -16.10 23.30
CA ASN A 367 30.86 -17.29 23.42
C ASN A 367 29.36 -17.01 23.24
N GLN A 368 28.98 -15.88 22.59
CA GLN A 368 27.59 -15.47 22.39
C GLN A 368 26.72 -16.55 21.74
N ILE A 369 27.25 -17.38 20.85
CA ILE A 369 26.48 -18.39 20.14
C ILE A 369 26.13 -19.58 21.04
N ASP A 370 27.07 -20.04 21.87
CA ASP A 370 26.82 -21.13 22.81
C ASP A 370 25.83 -20.70 23.90
N ASP A 371 25.97 -19.47 24.40
CA ASP A 371 25.06 -18.85 25.35
C ASP A 371 23.63 -18.69 24.72
N LEU A 372 23.57 -18.20 23.49
CA LEU A 372 22.33 -18.07 22.73
C LEU A 372 21.60 -19.42 22.59
N ILE A 373 22.30 -20.48 22.28
CA ILE A 373 21.74 -21.84 22.19
C ILE A 373 21.13 -22.27 23.54
N GLY A 374 21.81 -21.98 24.64
CA GLY A 374 21.28 -22.24 25.97
C GLY A 374 19.98 -21.50 26.24
N GLU A 375 19.90 -20.22 25.90
CA GLU A 375 18.70 -19.40 26.05
C GLU A 375 17.56 -19.87 25.13
N ILE A 376 17.85 -20.19 23.87
CA ILE A 376 16.87 -20.76 22.93
C ILE A 376 16.26 -22.05 23.48
N ASN A 377 17.09 -22.99 23.92
CA ASN A 377 16.63 -24.26 24.47
C ASN A 377 15.73 -24.04 25.69
N SER A 378 16.11 -23.14 26.58
CA SER A 378 15.32 -22.78 27.75
C SER A 378 13.93 -22.18 27.38
N ALA A 379 13.89 -21.33 26.34
CA ALA A 379 12.63 -20.76 25.86
C ALA A 379 11.73 -21.83 25.18
N VAL A 380 12.32 -22.68 24.35
CA VAL A 380 11.61 -23.74 23.62
C VAL A 380 11.07 -24.82 24.58
N GLU A 381 11.83 -25.21 25.63
CA GLU A 381 11.35 -26.12 26.66
C GLU A 381 10.11 -25.61 27.39
N LYS A 382 9.96 -24.29 27.51
CA LYS A 382 8.76 -23.65 28.07
C LYS A 382 7.63 -23.47 27.05
N GLY A 383 7.80 -23.95 25.82
CA GLY A 383 6.83 -23.81 24.74
C GLY A 383 6.85 -22.45 24.03
N GLY A 384 7.85 -21.62 24.31
CA GLY A 384 8.03 -20.31 23.68
C GLY A 384 8.79 -20.36 22.36
N LYS A 385 8.79 -19.23 21.66
CA LYS A 385 9.51 -18.98 20.41
C LYS A 385 10.63 -17.97 20.62
N ALA A 386 11.65 -18.02 19.76
CA ALA A 386 12.79 -17.11 19.85
C ALA A 386 12.96 -16.27 18.56
N PHE A 387 13.24 -14.99 18.73
CA PHE A 387 13.69 -14.09 17.69
C PHE A 387 15.16 -13.75 17.87
N VAL A 388 15.96 -13.92 16.81
CA VAL A 388 17.37 -13.59 16.81
C VAL A 388 17.69 -12.57 15.73
N THR A 389 18.24 -11.43 16.11
CA THR A 389 18.60 -10.38 15.16
C THR A 389 20.11 -10.33 14.92
N THR A 390 20.48 -10.31 13.64
CA THR A 390 21.87 -10.16 13.16
C THR A 390 22.06 -8.83 12.42
N LEU A 391 23.31 -8.52 12.03
CA LEU A 391 23.62 -7.28 11.31
C LEU A 391 23.56 -7.42 9.79
N THR A 392 23.77 -8.62 9.25
CA THR A 392 23.86 -8.85 7.81
C THR A 392 23.12 -10.10 7.37
N LYS A 393 22.71 -10.15 6.09
CA LYS A 393 22.08 -11.32 5.46
C LYS A 393 22.94 -12.57 5.62
N LYS A 394 24.24 -12.46 5.33
CA LYS A 394 25.19 -13.57 5.45
C LYS A 394 25.29 -14.11 6.87
N MET A 395 25.25 -13.22 7.88
CA MET A 395 25.23 -13.67 9.28
C MET A 395 23.94 -14.40 9.62
N SER A 396 22.78 -13.91 9.14
CA SER A 396 21.49 -14.60 9.35
C SER A 396 21.51 -16.01 8.75
N GLU A 397 21.97 -16.14 7.52
CA GLU A 397 22.07 -17.43 6.82
C GLU A 397 23.02 -18.38 7.56
N SER A 398 24.24 -17.93 7.84
CA SER A 398 25.24 -18.76 8.55
C SER A 398 24.78 -19.18 9.95
N LEU A 399 24.09 -18.30 10.68
CA LEU A 399 23.56 -18.61 12.00
C LEU A 399 22.41 -19.61 11.90
N THR A 400 21.53 -19.47 10.91
CA THR A 400 20.42 -20.42 10.67
C THR A 400 20.95 -21.81 10.36
N ASP A 401 21.96 -21.93 9.49
CA ASP A 401 22.60 -23.20 9.17
C ASP A 401 23.25 -23.83 10.40
N TYR A 402 23.93 -23.02 11.20
CA TYR A 402 24.57 -23.49 12.44
C TYR A 402 23.57 -24.00 13.47
N LEU A 403 22.50 -23.23 13.75
CA LEU A 403 21.43 -23.61 14.69
C LEU A 403 20.69 -24.88 14.21
N THR A 404 20.43 -24.96 12.91
CA THR A 404 19.80 -26.14 12.31
C THR A 404 20.70 -27.36 12.43
N GLY A 405 22.01 -27.21 12.20
CA GLY A 405 23.04 -28.24 12.42
C GLY A 405 23.12 -28.69 13.88
N ALA A 406 22.83 -27.80 14.83
CA ALA A 406 22.74 -28.09 16.26
C ALA A 406 21.39 -28.73 16.67
N GLY A 407 20.50 -29.02 15.72
CA GLY A 407 19.20 -29.67 15.96
C GLY A 407 18.08 -28.72 16.37
N ILE A 408 18.25 -27.42 16.26
CA ILE A 408 17.24 -26.41 16.56
C ILE A 408 16.45 -26.09 15.28
N ARG A 409 15.14 -26.20 15.34
CA ARG A 409 14.24 -25.89 14.21
C ARG A 409 14.24 -24.38 13.96
N THR A 410 14.98 -23.95 12.95
CA THR A 410 15.25 -22.53 12.67
C THR A 410 14.93 -22.18 11.22
N ARG A 411 14.37 -20.98 11.01
CA ARG A 411 14.27 -20.34 9.69
C ARG A 411 14.84 -18.93 9.75
N TYR A 412 15.22 -18.39 8.59
CA TYR A 412 15.65 -16.98 8.48
C TYR A 412 14.66 -16.17 7.65
N LEU A 413 14.64 -14.85 7.91
CA LEU A 413 13.80 -13.89 7.23
C LEU A 413 14.66 -12.69 6.80
N HIS A 414 14.62 -12.33 5.52
CA HIS A 414 15.33 -11.17 4.96
C HIS A 414 14.47 -10.37 3.96
N SER A 415 15.02 -9.24 3.45
CA SER A 415 14.27 -8.28 2.62
C SER A 415 13.87 -8.80 1.24
N GLU A 416 14.51 -9.86 0.75
CA GLU A 416 14.26 -10.41 -0.60
C GLU A 416 13.19 -11.51 -0.60
N ILE A 417 12.72 -11.93 0.59
CA ILE A 417 11.59 -12.86 0.71
C ILE A 417 10.31 -12.13 0.35
N ASP A 418 9.52 -12.73 -0.53
CA ASP A 418 8.28 -12.12 -0.98
C ASP A 418 7.21 -12.05 0.13
N THR A 419 6.14 -11.31 -0.12
CA THR A 419 5.12 -11.04 0.89
C THR A 419 4.35 -12.31 1.29
N LEU A 420 4.09 -13.21 0.36
CA LEU A 420 3.34 -14.45 0.63
C LEU A 420 4.18 -15.44 1.43
N GLU A 421 5.42 -15.68 0.98
CA GLU A 421 6.38 -16.52 1.70
C GLU A 421 6.63 -16.01 3.12
N ARG A 422 6.71 -14.68 3.29
CA ARG A 422 6.84 -14.06 4.62
C ARG A 422 5.66 -14.37 5.54
N LEU A 423 4.43 -14.30 5.03
CA LEU A 423 3.23 -14.65 5.79
C LEU A 423 3.21 -16.14 6.15
N GLU A 424 3.65 -17.01 5.25
CA GLU A 424 3.79 -18.44 5.51
C GLU A 424 4.81 -18.72 6.62
N ILE A 425 5.99 -18.10 6.58
CA ILE A 425 7.01 -18.24 7.62
C ILE A 425 6.47 -17.81 8.98
N ILE A 426 5.74 -16.70 9.06
CA ILE A 426 5.13 -16.23 10.31
C ILE A 426 4.06 -17.20 10.81
N ARG A 427 3.21 -17.68 9.91
CA ARG A 427 2.19 -18.68 10.23
C ARG A 427 2.80 -19.99 10.75
N ASP A 428 3.83 -20.50 10.08
CA ASP A 428 4.52 -21.73 10.44
C ASP A 428 5.22 -21.61 11.80
N LEU A 429 5.79 -20.45 12.13
CA LEU A 429 6.33 -20.17 13.47
C LEU A 429 5.24 -20.28 14.54
N ARG A 430 4.07 -19.68 14.31
CA ARG A 430 2.93 -19.72 15.23
C ARG A 430 2.35 -21.13 15.38
N LEU A 431 2.31 -21.88 14.28
CA LEU A 431 1.86 -23.30 14.29
C LEU A 431 2.88 -24.24 14.95
N GLY A 432 4.12 -23.79 15.19
CA GLY A 432 5.16 -24.59 15.84
C GLY A 432 5.94 -25.51 14.90
N GLU A 433 5.87 -25.26 13.58
CA GLU A 433 6.68 -25.98 12.60
C GLU A 433 8.18 -25.76 12.82
N PHE A 434 8.54 -24.58 13.36
CA PHE A 434 9.88 -24.25 13.82
C PHE A 434 9.83 -23.35 15.07
N ASP A 435 10.98 -23.15 15.74
CA ASP A 435 11.04 -22.48 17.05
C ASP A 435 11.79 -21.17 17.03
N VAL A 436 12.69 -21.00 16.09
CA VAL A 436 13.60 -19.83 16.02
C VAL A 436 13.49 -19.14 14.68
N LEU A 437 13.24 -17.84 14.72
CA LEU A 437 13.29 -16.98 13.54
C LEU A 437 14.52 -16.06 13.63
N VAL A 438 15.42 -16.21 12.67
CA VAL A 438 16.62 -15.35 12.52
C VAL A 438 16.34 -14.28 11.47
N GLY A 439 16.71 -13.04 11.74
CA GLY A 439 16.52 -11.97 10.75
C GLY A 439 17.41 -10.76 11.01
N ILE A 440 17.48 -9.86 10.02
CA ILE A 440 18.25 -8.63 10.15
C ILE A 440 17.42 -7.55 10.81
N ASN A 441 16.37 -7.09 10.12
CA ASN A 441 15.62 -5.90 10.49
C ASN A 441 14.10 -6.09 10.38
N LEU A 442 13.68 -7.26 9.97
CA LEU A 442 12.32 -7.57 9.57
C LEU A 442 11.35 -7.74 10.74
N LEU A 443 11.90 -7.67 11.94
CA LEU A 443 11.15 -7.85 13.20
C LEU A 443 10.73 -6.51 13.83
N ARG A 444 11.01 -5.37 13.17
CA ARG A 444 10.76 -4.06 13.77
C ARG A 444 9.29 -3.69 13.81
N GLU A 445 8.55 -3.98 12.75
CA GLU A 445 7.24 -3.36 12.53
C GLU A 445 6.21 -4.39 12.09
N GLY A 446 5.01 -4.32 12.68
CA GLY A 446 3.84 -5.04 12.20
C GLY A 446 3.74 -6.53 12.53
N LEU A 447 4.68 -7.12 13.29
CA LEU A 447 4.56 -8.51 13.72
C LEU A 447 4.02 -8.60 15.13
N ASP A 448 2.83 -9.14 15.27
CA ASP A 448 2.24 -9.51 16.55
C ASP A 448 2.33 -11.03 16.75
N ILE A 449 3.33 -11.47 17.52
CA ILE A 449 3.57 -12.87 17.81
C ILE A 449 3.73 -13.03 19.32
N PRO A 450 2.63 -13.21 20.06
CA PRO A 450 2.65 -13.32 21.53
C PRO A 450 3.39 -14.55 22.02
N GLU A 451 3.64 -15.53 21.16
CA GLU A 451 4.39 -16.76 21.47
C GLU A 451 5.90 -16.51 21.63
N VAL A 452 6.41 -15.32 21.27
CA VAL A 452 7.84 -14.98 21.41
C VAL A 452 8.18 -14.71 22.86
N GLN A 453 9.00 -15.59 23.45
CA GLN A 453 9.51 -15.44 24.82
C GLN A 453 10.94 -14.89 24.84
N LEU A 454 11.76 -15.21 23.84
CA LEU A 454 13.14 -14.76 23.76
C LEU A 454 13.36 -13.83 22.56
N VAL A 455 13.94 -12.68 22.80
CA VAL A 455 14.53 -11.82 21.77
C VAL A 455 16.02 -11.71 22.02
N ALA A 456 16.83 -12.21 21.10
CA ALA A 456 18.29 -12.11 21.16
C ALA A 456 18.80 -11.12 20.10
N ILE A 457 19.66 -10.19 20.53
CA ILE A 457 20.24 -9.16 19.67
C ILE A 457 21.75 -9.35 19.66
N LEU A 458 22.27 -9.89 18.56
CA LEU A 458 23.71 -10.07 18.38
C LEU A 458 24.38 -8.74 17.98
N ASP A 459 25.62 -8.54 18.43
CA ASP A 459 26.39 -7.33 18.14
C ASP A 459 25.61 -6.03 18.45
N ALA A 460 24.97 -5.95 19.59
CA ALA A 460 24.11 -4.83 19.98
C ALA A 460 24.88 -3.51 20.11
N ASP A 461 26.19 -3.57 20.34
CA ASP A 461 27.09 -2.42 20.49
C ASP A 461 27.70 -1.92 19.18
N LYS A 462 27.47 -2.56 18.04
CA LYS A 462 27.98 -2.10 16.75
C LYS A 462 27.24 -0.86 16.25
N GLU A 463 27.99 0.04 15.58
CA GLU A 463 27.39 1.22 14.97
C GLU A 463 26.60 0.88 13.73
N GLY A 464 25.44 1.54 13.58
CA GLY A 464 24.62 1.42 12.37
C GLY A 464 23.16 1.67 12.63
N PHE A 465 22.44 1.89 11.55
CA PHE A 465 20.99 2.14 11.55
C PHE A 465 20.18 1.04 12.25
N LEU A 466 20.67 -0.20 12.25
CA LEU A 466 20.02 -1.36 12.86
C LEU A 466 20.17 -1.45 14.39
N ARG A 467 21.02 -0.63 14.97
CA ARG A 467 21.36 -0.64 16.40
C ARG A 467 21.20 0.75 17.05
N THR A 468 20.35 1.60 16.44
CA THR A 468 19.91 2.85 17.07
C THR A 468 19.02 2.55 18.27
N GLU A 469 18.92 3.46 19.22
CA GLU A 469 18.03 3.35 20.39
C GLU A 469 16.60 2.99 19.97
N THR A 470 16.04 3.74 19.02
CA THR A 470 14.70 3.48 18.45
C THR A 470 14.58 2.04 17.93
N SER A 471 15.57 1.57 17.18
CA SER A 471 15.59 0.22 16.64
C SER A 471 15.62 -0.86 17.71
N LEU A 472 16.42 -0.67 18.73
CA LEU A 472 16.52 -1.61 19.85
C LEU A 472 15.20 -1.64 20.64
N ILE A 473 14.61 -0.51 20.96
CA ILE A 473 13.30 -0.42 21.66
C ILE A 473 12.21 -1.16 20.88
N GLN A 474 12.14 -0.96 19.56
CA GLN A 474 11.16 -1.64 18.70
C GLN A 474 11.36 -3.17 18.71
N THR A 475 12.62 -3.63 18.68
CA THR A 475 12.95 -5.05 18.69
C THR A 475 12.63 -5.68 20.05
N ILE A 476 13.00 -5.03 21.15
CA ILE A 476 12.75 -5.45 22.53
C ILE A 476 11.24 -5.57 22.78
N GLY A 477 10.43 -4.65 22.25
CA GLY A 477 8.98 -4.65 22.36
C GLY A 477 8.30 -5.93 21.85
N ARG A 478 8.99 -6.75 21.06
CA ARG A 478 8.44 -8.04 20.59
C ARG A 478 8.33 -9.09 21.68
N ALA A 479 9.25 -9.09 22.67
CA ALA A 479 9.14 -9.97 23.84
C ALA A 479 8.13 -9.44 24.90
N ALA A 480 7.72 -8.21 24.80
CA ALA A 480 6.89 -7.55 25.80
C ALA A 480 5.41 -8.03 25.84
N ARG A 481 5.03 -8.93 24.96
CA ARG A 481 3.68 -9.53 24.87
C ARG A 481 3.57 -10.89 25.54
N ASN A 482 4.68 -11.40 26.07
CA ASN A 482 4.73 -12.66 26.79
C ASN A 482 5.07 -12.41 28.25
N VAL A 483 4.42 -13.16 29.16
CA VAL A 483 4.64 -13.04 30.63
C VAL A 483 6.10 -13.36 30.98
N ASP A 484 6.67 -14.35 30.31
CA ASP A 484 8.06 -14.80 30.50
C ASP A 484 9.02 -14.18 29.47
N GLY A 485 8.63 -13.01 28.92
CA GLY A 485 9.41 -12.34 27.88
C GLY A 485 10.79 -11.93 28.39
N LYS A 486 11.85 -12.36 27.69
CA LYS A 486 13.26 -12.08 27.99
C LYS A 486 13.95 -11.51 26.76
N VAL A 487 14.85 -10.55 27.00
CA VAL A 487 15.73 -9.98 25.97
C VAL A 487 17.17 -10.14 26.36
N VAL A 488 17.97 -10.72 25.47
CA VAL A 488 19.42 -10.82 25.65
C VAL A 488 20.12 -10.02 24.55
N MET A 489 20.91 -9.04 24.95
CA MET A 489 21.72 -8.22 24.06
C MET A 489 23.19 -8.59 24.22
N TYR A 490 23.84 -9.01 23.13
CA TYR A 490 25.26 -9.31 23.13
C TYR A 490 26.07 -8.11 22.64
N GLY A 491 26.94 -7.58 23.52
CA GLY A 491 27.76 -6.41 23.21
C GLY A 491 28.84 -6.18 24.28
N ASP A 492 30.03 -5.81 23.84
CA ASP A 492 31.20 -5.62 24.73
C ASP A 492 31.30 -4.19 25.25
N ARG A 493 30.59 -3.25 24.63
CA ARG A 493 30.60 -1.83 24.99
C ARG A 493 29.23 -1.32 25.37
N MET A 494 29.10 -0.79 26.57
CA MET A 494 27.89 -0.06 26.97
C MET A 494 27.81 1.30 26.27
N ARG A 495 27.00 1.41 25.25
CA ARG A 495 26.70 2.68 24.59
C ARG A 495 25.56 3.42 25.31
N PRO A 496 25.46 4.76 25.14
CA PRO A 496 24.39 5.53 25.76
C PRO A 496 23.00 4.93 25.56
N GLY A 497 22.64 4.54 24.33
CA GLY A 497 21.34 3.94 24.00
C GLY A 497 21.12 2.58 24.68
N VAL A 498 22.11 1.70 24.71
CA VAL A 498 22.04 0.39 25.39
C VAL A 498 21.96 0.56 26.90
N ALA A 499 22.75 1.48 27.47
CA ALA A 499 22.76 1.80 28.90
C ALA A 499 21.42 2.43 29.34
N GLU A 500 20.85 3.31 28.53
CA GLU A 500 19.58 3.99 28.82
C GLU A 500 18.40 3.01 28.82
N ILE A 501 18.38 2.08 27.87
CA ILE A 501 17.37 1.02 27.79
C ILE A 501 17.49 0.06 28.97
N SER A 502 18.71 -0.38 29.32
CA SER A 502 18.95 -1.26 30.46
C SER A 502 18.55 -0.59 31.78
N ASN A 503 18.86 0.70 31.96
CA ASN A 503 18.49 1.46 33.16
C ASN A 503 16.97 1.70 33.26
N LYS A 504 16.28 1.99 32.15
CA LYS A 504 14.82 2.16 32.13
C LYS A 504 14.09 0.87 32.52
N SER A 505 14.58 -0.28 32.10
CA SER A 505 14.02 -1.58 32.49
C SER A 505 14.21 -1.86 33.99
N THR A 506 15.39 -1.54 34.52
CA THR A 506 15.69 -1.74 35.96
C THR A 506 14.90 -0.78 36.87
N MET A 507 14.62 0.45 36.44
CA MET A 507 13.80 1.41 37.23
C MET A 507 12.34 1.01 37.25
N LYS A 508 11.78 0.41 36.21
CA LYS A 508 10.36 -0.02 36.16
C LYS A 508 10.10 -1.31 36.93
N SER A 509 11.12 -2.12 37.22
CA SER A 509 10.99 -3.28 38.12
C SER A 509 11.05 -2.92 39.60
N MET A 510 11.29 -1.63 39.96
CA MET A 510 11.32 -1.13 41.34
C MET A 510 10.10 -0.29 41.72
N VAL A 511 9.11 -0.13 40.87
CA VAL A 511 7.84 0.51 41.10
C VAL A 511 6.70 -0.48 40.92
#